data_2e12fbe5d4bdff56e1b822d88f7ccf5c
#
_entry.id   2e12fbe5d4bdff56e1b822d88f7ccf5c
#
_cell.length_a   1.000
_cell.length_b   1.000
_cell.length_c   1.000
_cell.angle_alpha   90.00
_cell.angle_beta   90.00
_cell.angle_gamma   90.00
#
_symmetry.space_group_name_H-M   'P 1'
#
loop_
_entity.id
_entity.type
_entity.pdbx_description
1 polymer ?
#
loop_
_entity_poly.entity_id
_entity_poly.type
_entity_poly.pdbx_seq_one_letter_code
_entity_poly.pdbx_strand_id
1 'polypeptide(L)'
;MRKGLWVATVSVACLIAPVGVADATATAATLALIDNPQVCGRVGAVGDVQPTADMVMLPGFGDEGFKVDTADPEAQAWFDYGVRLRWAFEHTESVRAFRKARMLDPGCGMCAWGEAWAIGPNLNGGGTDPDSLATGLRVAREARRLA
;
A
#
# COMPACT_ATOMS: atom_id res chain seq x y z
N MET A 1 -14.94 53.06 -62.45
CA MET A 1 -15.55 51.86 -61.85
C MET A 1 -14.70 51.43 -60.67
N ARG A 2 -15.09 51.79 -59.43
CA ARG A 2 -14.40 51.41 -58.23
C ARG A 2 -15.12 50.21 -57.55
N LYS A 3 -14.43 49.07 -57.52
CA LYS A 3 -14.94 47.88 -56.87
C LYS A 3 -14.67 48.05 -55.32
N GLY A 4 -15.71 48.17 -54.52
CA GLY A 4 -15.61 48.18 -53.07
C GLY A 4 -15.36 46.78 -52.53
N LEU A 5 -14.30 46.64 -51.71
CA LEU A 5 -13.94 45.43 -50.99
C LEU A 5 -14.68 45.42 -49.65
N TRP A 6 -15.63 44.51 -49.50
CA TRP A 6 -16.30 44.28 -48.23
C TRP A 6 -15.43 43.37 -47.34
N VAL A 7 -14.90 43.86 -46.25
CA VAL A 7 -14.22 43.09 -45.25
C VAL A 7 -15.26 42.65 -44.22
N ALA A 8 -15.57 41.39 -44.20
CA ALA A 8 -16.42 40.80 -43.17
C ALA A 8 -15.56 40.54 -41.90
N THR A 9 -15.80 41.29 -40.85
CA THR A 9 -15.23 41.03 -39.52
C THR A 9 -16.02 39.94 -38.83
N VAL A 10 -15.38 38.77 -38.70
CA VAL A 10 -15.93 37.67 -37.87
C VAL A 10 -15.58 37.95 -36.41
N SER A 11 -16.57 38.36 -35.65
CA SER A 11 -16.43 38.44 -34.16
C SER A 11 -16.54 37.07 -33.57
N VAL A 12 -15.43 36.52 -33.10
CA VAL A 12 -15.41 35.32 -32.25
C VAL A 12 -15.79 35.73 -30.85
N ALA A 13 -17.04 35.51 -30.46
CA ALA A 13 -17.49 35.60 -29.10
C ALA A 13 -16.94 34.38 -28.31
N CYS A 14 -15.90 34.61 -27.53
CA CYS A 14 -15.38 33.61 -26.59
C CYS A 14 -16.40 33.47 -25.45
N LEU A 15 -17.23 32.44 -25.50
CA LEU A 15 -18.12 32.07 -24.41
C LEU A 15 -17.25 31.53 -23.25
N ILE A 16 -16.83 32.39 -22.34
CA ILE A 16 -16.28 31.97 -21.07
C ILE A 16 -17.45 31.47 -20.23
N ALA A 17 -17.65 30.15 -20.23
CA ALA A 17 -18.57 29.53 -19.26
C ALA A 17 -18.05 29.83 -17.85
N PRO A 18 -18.88 30.27 -16.91
CA PRO A 18 -18.46 30.42 -15.54
C PRO A 18 -17.99 29.07 -15.02
N VAL A 19 -16.72 28.96 -14.64
CA VAL A 19 -16.23 27.81 -13.86
C VAL A 19 -17.06 27.80 -12.60
N GLY A 20 -17.96 26.82 -12.49
CA GLY A 20 -18.80 26.68 -11.31
C GLY A 20 -17.91 26.62 -10.07
N VAL A 21 -18.19 27.49 -9.12
CA VAL A 21 -17.54 27.45 -7.81
C VAL A 21 -17.83 26.08 -7.24
N ALA A 22 -16.80 25.24 -7.07
CA ALA A 22 -16.95 23.94 -6.46
C ALA A 22 -17.68 24.12 -5.13
N ASP A 23 -18.75 23.36 -4.93
CA ASP A 23 -19.59 23.45 -3.75
C ASP A 23 -18.70 23.35 -2.49
N ALA A 24 -18.74 24.37 -1.64
CA ALA A 24 -17.93 24.43 -0.42
C ALA A 24 -18.24 23.24 0.52
N THR A 25 -19.43 22.69 0.45
CA THR A 25 -19.82 21.49 1.20
C THR A 25 -19.16 20.23 0.66
N ALA A 26 -19.03 20.09 -0.69
CA ALA A 26 -18.30 19.00 -1.32
C ALA A 26 -16.81 19.09 -1.00
N THR A 27 -16.25 20.28 -0.96
CA THR A 27 -14.85 20.51 -0.59
C THR A 27 -14.58 20.15 0.87
N ALA A 28 -15.47 20.53 1.79
CA ALA A 28 -15.35 20.20 3.22
C ALA A 28 -15.46 18.68 3.45
N ALA A 29 -16.38 17.99 2.76
CA ALA A 29 -16.51 16.55 2.82
C ALA A 29 -15.26 15.83 2.26
N THR A 30 -14.68 16.34 1.19
CA THR A 30 -13.45 15.80 0.61
C THR A 30 -12.26 16.01 1.54
N LEU A 31 -12.13 17.17 2.16
CA LEU A 31 -11.08 17.44 3.15
C LEU A 31 -11.24 16.57 4.39
N ALA A 32 -12.45 16.35 4.87
CA ALA A 32 -12.72 15.45 6.00
C ALA A 32 -12.35 13.99 5.67
N LEU A 33 -12.48 13.57 4.41
CA LEU A 33 -12.03 12.25 3.96
C LEU A 33 -10.50 12.17 3.92
N ILE A 34 -9.81 13.24 3.50
CA ILE A 34 -8.35 13.29 3.46
C ILE A 34 -7.75 13.35 4.87
N ASP A 35 -8.39 14.08 5.78
CA ASP A 35 -7.98 14.16 7.19
C ASP A 35 -8.34 12.91 8.00
N ASN A 36 -9.14 11.99 7.43
CA ASN A 36 -9.42 10.73 8.10
C ASN A 36 -8.17 9.84 8.06
N PRO A 37 -7.50 9.58 9.19
CA PRO A 37 -6.29 8.76 9.23
C PRO A 37 -6.50 7.30 8.79
N GLN A 38 -7.75 6.90 8.54
CA GLN A 38 -8.09 5.56 8.05
C GLN A 38 -8.15 5.47 6.52
N VAL A 39 -8.18 6.59 5.79
CA VAL A 39 -8.27 6.59 4.31
C VAL A 39 -6.91 6.38 3.64
N CYS A 40 -5.82 6.80 4.27
CA CYS A 40 -4.47 6.49 3.81
C CYS A 40 -3.82 5.60 4.87
N GLY A 41 -4.04 4.30 4.75
CA GLY A 41 -3.59 3.24 5.63
C GLY A 41 -2.45 3.56 6.58
N ARG A 42 -2.72 4.08 7.76
CA ARG A 42 -1.86 3.79 8.88
C ARG A 42 -1.80 2.28 8.98
N VAL A 43 -0.64 1.70 8.75
CA VAL A 43 -0.38 0.36 9.26
C VAL A 43 -0.73 0.45 10.74
N GLY A 44 -1.81 -0.19 11.17
CA GLY A 44 -2.18 -0.27 12.58
C GLY A 44 -0.96 -0.71 13.37
N ALA A 45 -0.88 -0.33 14.64
CA ALA A 45 0.18 -0.84 15.51
C ALA A 45 0.26 -2.36 15.34
N VAL A 46 1.47 -2.94 15.39
CA VAL A 46 1.65 -4.40 15.20
C VAL A 46 0.76 -5.21 16.16
N GLY A 47 0.36 -4.63 17.30
CA GLY A 47 -0.61 -5.20 18.22
C GLY A 47 -2.03 -5.36 17.65
N ASP A 48 -2.40 -4.57 16.64
CA ASP A 48 -3.72 -4.60 16.01
C ASP A 48 -3.79 -5.57 14.83
N VAL A 49 -2.65 -6.18 14.45
CA VAL A 49 -2.61 -7.16 13.36
C VAL A 49 -3.32 -8.43 13.82
N GLN A 50 -4.42 -8.75 13.14
CA GLN A 50 -5.25 -9.93 13.43
C GLN A 50 -4.44 -11.24 13.35
N PRO A 51 -4.86 -12.30 14.07
CA PRO A 51 -4.24 -13.61 13.96
C PRO A 51 -4.14 -14.10 12.52
N THR A 52 -3.13 -14.92 12.22
CA THR A 52 -2.86 -15.44 10.87
C THR A 52 -3.53 -16.77 10.58
N ALA A 53 -4.13 -17.43 11.58
CA ALA A 53 -4.61 -18.81 11.48
C ALA A 53 -5.66 -19.01 10.38
N ASP A 54 -6.57 -18.07 10.25
CA ASP A 54 -7.71 -18.08 9.32
C ASP A 54 -7.48 -17.23 8.07
N MET A 55 -6.25 -16.78 7.84
CA MET A 55 -5.88 -16.03 6.66
C MET A 55 -5.95 -16.92 5.40
N VAL A 56 -6.56 -16.40 4.34
CA VAL A 56 -6.64 -17.04 3.02
C VAL A 56 -5.97 -16.18 1.96
N MET A 57 -5.39 -16.82 0.95
CA MET A 57 -4.83 -16.10 -0.20
C MET A 57 -5.97 -15.69 -1.14
N LEU A 58 -6.14 -14.41 -1.35
CA LEU A 58 -7.10 -13.86 -2.31
C LEU A 58 -6.46 -13.73 -3.69
N PRO A 59 -7.21 -13.97 -4.77
CA PRO A 59 -6.73 -13.72 -6.12
C PRO A 59 -6.63 -12.22 -6.43
N GLY A 60 -5.90 -11.88 -7.50
CA GLY A 60 -5.83 -10.49 -8.00
C GLY A 60 -4.58 -9.72 -7.62
N PHE A 61 -3.69 -10.29 -6.81
CA PHE A 61 -2.40 -9.69 -6.45
C PHE A 61 -1.23 -10.14 -7.35
N GLY A 62 -1.53 -10.81 -8.47
CA GLY A 62 -0.51 -11.37 -9.36
C GLY A 62 0.05 -12.71 -8.86
N ASP A 63 1.01 -13.25 -9.64
CA ASP A 63 1.62 -14.57 -9.39
C ASP A 63 3.13 -14.47 -9.13
N GLU A 64 3.67 -13.26 -9.09
CA GLU A 64 5.09 -13.02 -8.93
C GLU A 64 5.58 -13.39 -7.52
N GLY A 65 6.81 -13.85 -7.46
CA GLY A 65 7.52 -14.19 -6.23
C GLY A 65 8.98 -14.52 -6.53
N PHE A 66 9.74 -14.88 -5.53
CA PHE A 66 11.10 -15.37 -5.71
C PHE A 66 11.41 -16.46 -4.69
N LYS A 67 12.22 -17.43 -5.10
CA LYS A 67 12.55 -18.58 -4.27
C LYS A 67 13.37 -18.15 -3.05
N VAL A 68 12.94 -18.60 -1.87
CA VAL A 68 13.67 -18.47 -0.62
C VAL A 68 14.12 -19.83 -0.11
N ASP A 69 15.03 -19.83 0.85
CA ASP A 69 15.52 -21.06 1.45
C ASP A 69 14.49 -21.57 2.46
N THR A 70 13.58 -22.37 1.94
CA THR A 70 12.58 -23.13 2.70
C THR A 70 12.28 -24.46 1.98
N ALA A 71 12.13 -25.52 2.74
CA ALA A 71 11.69 -26.82 2.23
C ALA A 71 10.16 -26.95 2.22
N ASP A 72 9.45 -26.04 2.87
CA ASP A 72 8.00 -26.06 2.96
C ASP A 72 7.37 -25.25 1.81
N PRO A 73 6.67 -25.89 0.85
CA PRO A 73 6.06 -25.21 -0.28
C PRO A 73 4.92 -24.26 0.13
N GLU A 74 4.25 -24.51 1.25
CA GLU A 74 3.22 -23.62 1.76
C GLU A 74 3.85 -22.36 2.38
N ALA A 75 4.98 -22.50 3.10
CA ALA A 75 5.75 -21.35 3.59
C ALA A 75 6.24 -20.47 2.43
N GLN A 76 6.73 -21.09 1.34
CA GLN A 76 7.09 -20.36 0.12
C GLN A 76 5.90 -19.60 -0.47
N ALA A 77 4.74 -20.24 -0.59
CA ALA A 77 3.55 -19.59 -1.14
C ALA A 77 3.08 -18.40 -0.30
N TRP A 78 3.10 -18.52 1.03
CA TRP A 78 2.78 -17.42 1.94
C TRP A 78 3.81 -16.30 1.91
N PHE A 79 5.10 -16.63 1.74
CA PHE A 79 6.15 -15.64 1.53
C PHE A 79 5.89 -14.82 0.26
N ASP A 80 5.66 -15.47 -0.88
CA ASP A 80 5.38 -14.82 -2.16
C ASP A 80 4.12 -13.96 -2.08
N TYR A 81 3.07 -14.45 -1.42
CA TYR A 81 1.86 -13.68 -1.20
C TYR A 81 2.11 -12.43 -0.34
N GLY A 82 2.92 -12.56 0.71
CA GLY A 82 3.35 -11.44 1.55
C GLY A 82 4.08 -10.35 0.76
N VAL A 83 4.96 -10.74 -0.17
CA VAL A 83 5.66 -9.81 -1.07
C VAL A 83 4.66 -9.07 -1.97
N ARG A 84 3.73 -9.78 -2.59
CA ARG A 84 2.70 -9.17 -3.46
C ARG A 84 1.81 -8.19 -2.70
N LEU A 85 1.36 -8.55 -1.51
CA LEU A 85 0.60 -7.65 -0.63
C LEU A 85 1.38 -6.40 -0.26
N ARG A 86 2.70 -6.54 0.00
CA ARG A 86 3.56 -5.40 0.32
C ARG A 86 3.64 -4.39 -0.84
N TRP A 87 3.76 -4.88 -2.07
CA TRP A 87 3.74 -4.04 -3.27
C TRP A 87 2.36 -3.47 -3.59
N ALA A 88 1.29 -4.15 -3.19
CA ALA A 88 -0.08 -3.65 -3.29
C ALA A 88 -0.46 -2.65 -2.17
N PHE A 89 0.48 -2.30 -1.30
CA PHE A 89 0.26 -1.42 -0.14
C PHE A 89 -0.64 -2.01 0.95
N GLU A 90 -0.93 -3.31 0.90
CA GLU A 90 -1.69 -4.05 1.90
C GLU A 90 -0.77 -4.46 3.07
N HIS A 91 -0.21 -3.45 3.78
CA HIS A 91 0.86 -3.66 4.74
C HIS A 91 0.49 -4.58 5.89
N THR A 92 -0.70 -4.42 6.47
CA THR A 92 -1.19 -5.25 7.57
C THR A 92 -1.31 -6.71 7.17
N GLU A 93 -1.91 -6.96 6.00
CA GLU A 93 -2.07 -8.32 5.47
C GLU A 93 -0.72 -8.91 5.05
N SER A 94 0.20 -8.10 4.56
CA SER A 94 1.58 -8.51 4.28
C SER A 94 2.29 -9.03 5.53
N VAL A 95 2.19 -8.32 6.68
CA VAL A 95 2.73 -8.78 7.97
C VAL A 95 2.14 -10.13 8.35
N ARG A 96 0.81 -10.30 8.19
CA ARG A 96 0.11 -11.57 8.50
C ARG A 96 0.60 -12.71 7.63
N ALA A 97 0.76 -12.47 6.32
CA ALA A 97 1.25 -13.46 5.38
C ALA A 97 2.66 -13.93 5.71
N PHE A 98 3.59 -13.03 5.98
CA PHE A 98 4.95 -13.39 6.40
C PHE A 98 4.99 -14.11 7.75
N ARG A 99 4.14 -13.74 8.70
CA ARG A 99 3.97 -14.49 9.96
C ARG A 99 3.50 -15.90 9.70
N LYS A 100 2.53 -16.10 8.79
CA LYS A 100 2.05 -17.41 8.39
C LYS A 100 3.19 -18.25 7.81
N ALA A 101 4.00 -17.69 6.91
CA ALA A 101 5.18 -18.35 6.37
C ALA A 101 6.16 -18.78 7.47
N ARG A 102 6.44 -17.91 8.45
CA ARG A 102 7.32 -18.23 9.58
C ARG A 102 6.74 -19.27 10.55
N MET A 103 5.42 -19.33 10.68
CA MET A 103 4.77 -20.37 11.50
C MET A 103 4.94 -21.75 10.86
N LEU A 104 4.90 -21.82 9.53
CA LEU A 104 5.08 -23.05 8.76
C LEU A 104 6.55 -23.47 8.73
N ASP A 105 7.47 -22.52 8.54
CA ASP A 105 8.90 -22.77 8.59
C ASP A 105 9.61 -21.73 9.49
N PRO A 106 9.80 -22.04 10.77
CA PRO A 106 10.52 -21.15 11.70
C PRO A 106 12.01 -20.96 11.36
N GLY A 107 12.59 -21.84 10.52
CA GLY A 107 13.96 -21.73 10.03
C GLY A 107 14.13 -20.79 8.84
N CYS A 108 13.07 -20.38 8.20
CA CYS A 108 13.09 -19.51 7.03
C CYS A 108 13.53 -18.09 7.38
N GLY A 109 14.81 -17.77 7.21
CA GLY A 109 15.36 -16.44 7.48
C GLY A 109 14.73 -15.36 6.63
N MET A 110 14.43 -15.63 5.36
CA MET A 110 13.77 -14.69 4.46
C MET A 110 12.30 -14.45 4.83
N CYS A 111 11.60 -15.42 5.40
CA CYS A 111 10.25 -15.22 5.92
C CYS A 111 10.27 -14.24 7.11
N ALA A 112 11.26 -14.36 7.99
CA ALA A 112 11.47 -13.41 9.08
C ALA A 112 11.87 -12.02 8.56
N TRP A 113 12.72 -11.94 7.54
CA TRP A 113 13.07 -10.69 6.88
C TRP A 113 11.83 -10.01 6.29
N GLY A 114 10.98 -10.76 5.61
CA GLY A 114 9.74 -10.24 5.03
C GLY A 114 8.81 -9.63 6.07
N GLU A 115 8.62 -10.29 7.21
CA GLU A 115 7.83 -9.74 8.33
C GLU A 115 8.45 -8.43 8.85
N ALA A 116 9.76 -8.40 9.09
CA ALA A 116 10.45 -7.20 9.54
C ALA A 116 10.32 -6.04 8.55
N TRP A 117 10.44 -6.34 7.26
CA TRP A 117 10.25 -5.37 6.18
C TRP A 117 8.82 -4.84 6.12
N ALA A 118 7.82 -5.70 6.27
CA ALA A 118 6.41 -5.30 6.25
C ALA A 118 6.02 -4.44 7.48
N ILE A 119 6.61 -4.70 8.65
CA ILE A 119 6.44 -3.89 9.87
C ILE A 119 7.14 -2.53 9.74
N GLY A 120 8.23 -2.45 8.98
CA GLY A 120 9.04 -1.24 8.83
C GLY A 120 8.28 -0.05 8.25
N PRO A 121 8.84 1.16 8.34
CA PRO A 121 8.22 2.36 7.81
C PRO A 121 8.01 2.24 6.30
N ASN A 122 6.92 2.81 5.82
CA ASN A 122 6.64 2.93 4.40
C ASN A 122 6.53 4.40 4.00
N LEU A 123 6.70 4.68 2.71
CA LEU A 123 6.74 6.05 2.18
C LEU A 123 5.42 6.80 2.42
N ASN A 124 4.29 6.09 2.40
CA ASN A 124 2.95 6.67 2.51
C ASN A 124 2.44 6.66 3.97
N GLY A 125 3.15 6.03 4.88
CA GLY A 125 2.79 6.00 6.30
C GLY A 125 3.47 7.13 7.06
N GLY A 126 2.78 7.71 8.02
CA GLY A 126 3.29 8.81 8.86
C GLY A 126 4.39 8.39 9.85
N GLY A 127 5.17 7.38 9.55
CA GLY A 127 6.18 6.78 10.42
C GLY A 127 5.69 5.49 11.09
N THR A 128 6.61 4.79 11.71
CA THR A 128 6.32 3.56 12.47
C THR A 128 6.28 3.89 13.94
N ASP A 129 5.24 3.45 14.64
CA ASP A 129 5.15 3.64 16.08
C ASP A 129 6.29 2.90 16.81
N PRO A 130 6.68 3.34 18.03
CA PRO A 130 7.83 2.77 18.73
C PRO A 130 7.73 1.27 19.01
N ASP A 131 6.54 0.73 19.27
CA ASP A 131 6.34 -0.70 19.58
C ASP A 131 6.46 -1.54 18.30
N SER A 132 5.90 -1.07 17.21
CA SER A 132 6.11 -1.67 15.89
C SER A 132 7.58 -1.66 15.49
N LEU A 133 8.28 -0.53 15.71
CA LEU A 133 9.72 -0.43 15.42
C LEU A 133 10.53 -1.43 16.27
N ALA A 134 10.26 -1.53 17.57
CA ALA A 134 10.92 -2.49 18.45
C ALA A 134 10.68 -3.94 17.99
N THR A 135 9.45 -4.25 17.61
CA THR A 135 9.08 -5.57 17.07
C THR A 135 9.79 -5.86 15.75
N GLY A 136 9.77 -4.92 14.81
CA GLY A 136 10.46 -5.05 13.53
C GLY A 136 11.96 -5.28 13.69
N LEU A 137 12.61 -4.53 14.58
CA LEU A 137 14.04 -4.70 14.89
C LEU A 137 14.35 -6.08 15.51
N ARG A 138 13.50 -6.57 16.38
CA ARG A 138 13.64 -7.91 16.98
C ARG A 138 13.56 -8.99 15.89
N VAL A 139 12.57 -8.91 15.01
CA VAL A 139 12.35 -9.86 13.90
C VAL A 139 13.50 -9.77 12.88
N ALA A 140 13.97 -8.56 12.55
CA ALA A 140 15.12 -8.39 11.66
C ALA A 140 16.41 -9.03 12.20
N ARG A 141 16.65 -8.92 13.53
CA ARG A 141 17.78 -9.60 14.17
C ARG A 141 17.65 -11.12 14.11
N GLU A 142 16.44 -11.63 14.26
CA GLU A 142 16.16 -13.06 14.10
C GLU A 142 16.41 -13.52 12.65
N ALA A 143 15.92 -12.80 11.66
CA ALA A 143 16.18 -13.06 10.24
C ALA A 143 17.69 -13.17 9.96
N ARG A 144 18.47 -12.23 10.47
CA ARG A 144 19.93 -12.24 10.32
C ARG A 144 20.62 -13.41 11.04
N ARG A 145 20.02 -13.93 12.10
CA ARG A 145 20.56 -15.10 12.82
C ARG A 145 20.27 -16.43 12.06
N LEU A 146 19.19 -16.45 11.27
CA LEU A 146 18.78 -17.61 10.48
C LEU A 146 19.42 -17.66 9.08
N ALA A 147 19.98 -16.54 8.62
CA ALA A 147 20.70 -16.46 7.34
C ALA A 147 22.16 -16.94 7.50
#